data_fe433d8e40fe6ee32ba021eca9bef0ee
#
_entry.id   fe433d8e40fe6ee32ba021eca9bef0ee
#
_cell.length_a   1.000
_cell.length_b   1.000
_cell.length_c   1.000
_cell.angle_alpha   90.00
_cell.angle_beta   90.00
_cell.angle_gamma   90.00
#
_symmetry.space_group_name_H-M   'P 1'
#
loop_
_entity.id
_entity.type
_entity.pdbx_description
1 polymer ?
#
loop_
_entity_poly.entity_id
_entity_poly.type
_entity_poly.pdbx_seq_one_letter_code
_entity_poly.pdbx_strand_id
1 'polypeptide(L)'
;MKSFKKVAIIIFTLTFGLSIFSCKENKSTMLNQNKPLIFYNRQPSDPVTGKLDFSAVSWNSRTYYLGTDSQNGGETQGQMILDFLQNSNGEEIDRNGDGIIGYVLLIGDEGHTDSKARTEGVRKALDTWNNSTKPNIKKEGTVNVGGKTYKTVELAAKSMTGADGSTWNAAAARESMKIWTNSFGKSIDLVISNNDEMALACIASENFPKGLPVFGFDANASVEKAITSGLMTGTVTQNTDSQALALLFLVRNMCDGFLDSAVYTQGFSHGDKYGNKISTPFVYYNDSRSLLVSNTAINKDNWNEYMQNAHNSQISKVQSSRVKLLLSVYNSNNDFLNQNFIPSINYYAPLLNIDVTIIYGDGQNESSCLSKFTNLDYYDAYAINLVKTNNAHLYTNKLNEK
;
A
#
# COMPACT_ATOMS: atom_id res chain seq x y z
N MET A 1 19.46 90.39 40.94
CA MET A 1 19.23 90.66 39.53
C MET A 1 19.60 89.44 38.73
N LYS A 2 18.69 88.56 38.46
CA LYS A 2 18.87 87.42 37.52
C LYS A 2 17.52 87.26 36.81
N SER A 3 17.58 87.44 35.53
CA SER A 3 16.48 87.32 34.56
C SER A 3 16.11 85.84 34.36
N PHE A 4 14.84 85.49 34.60
CA PHE A 4 14.24 84.22 34.25
C PHE A 4 13.70 84.27 32.81
N LYS A 5 14.34 83.53 31.89
CA LYS A 5 13.77 83.28 30.56
C LYS A 5 12.73 82.17 30.66
N LYS A 6 11.50 82.46 30.30
CA LYS A 6 10.42 81.51 30.10
C LYS A 6 10.69 80.72 28.82
N VAL A 7 10.84 79.43 28.93
CA VAL A 7 10.86 78.54 27.77
C VAL A 7 9.41 78.01 27.56
N ALA A 8 8.83 78.35 26.43
CA ALA A 8 7.54 77.81 26.03
C ALA A 8 7.75 76.42 25.40
N ILE A 9 7.22 75.41 26.05
CA ILE A 9 7.18 74.05 25.49
C ILE A 9 5.94 73.93 24.61
N ILE A 10 6.20 73.85 23.30
CA ILE A 10 5.12 73.55 22.33
C ILE A 10 5.00 72.02 22.31
N ILE A 11 3.89 71.52 22.85
CA ILE A 11 3.54 70.09 22.75
C ILE A 11 2.87 69.90 21.40
N PHE A 12 3.61 69.24 20.48
CA PHE A 12 3.08 68.74 19.23
C PHE A 12 2.37 67.40 19.53
N THR A 13 1.06 67.39 19.63
CA THR A 13 0.25 66.19 19.66
C THR A 13 0.20 65.62 18.24
N LEU A 14 1.08 64.62 17.97
CA LEU A 14 0.97 63.77 16.79
C LEU A 14 -0.18 62.81 17.03
N THR A 15 -1.33 63.10 16.47
CA THR A 15 -2.40 62.11 16.32
C THR A 15 -1.98 61.11 15.25
N PHE A 16 -1.43 59.99 15.70
CA PHE A 16 -1.28 58.79 14.87
C PHE A 16 -2.66 58.25 14.61
N GLY A 17 -3.22 58.54 13.45
CA GLY A 17 -4.38 57.85 12.94
C GLY A 17 -3.98 56.38 12.71
N LEU A 18 -4.33 55.50 13.67
CA LEU A 18 -4.40 54.07 13.41
C LEU A 18 -5.52 53.86 12.38
N SER A 19 -5.16 53.93 11.10
CA SER A 19 -5.92 53.24 10.08
C SER A 19 -5.79 51.73 10.40
N ILE A 20 -6.76 51.20 11.14
CA ILE A 20 -7.02 49.80 11.22
C ILE A 20 -7.37 49.38 9.78
N PHE A 21 -6.35 49.03 8.98
CA PHE A 21 -6.56 48.15 7.87
C PHE A 21 -7.06 46.85 8.51
N SER A 22 -8.36 46.74 8.65
CA SER A 22 -9.05 45.47 8.71
C SER A 22 -8.69 44.79 7.41
N CYS A 23 -7.56 44.04 7.42
CA CYS A 23 -7.41 42.89 6.54
C CYS A 23 -8.64 42.05 6.86
N LYS A 24 -9.75 42.28 6.12
CA LYS A 24 -10.66 41.20 5.87
C LYS A 24 -9.74 40.11 5.27
N GLU A 25 -9.22 39.22 6.13
CA GLU A 25 -8.89 37.88 5.68
C GLU A 25 -10.12 37.49 4.86
N ASN A 26 -9.93 37.45 3.56
CA ASN A 26 -10.77 36.68 2.70
C ASN A 26 -10.64 35.25 3.26
N LYS A 27 -11.50 34.94 4.22
CA LYS A 27 -11.91 33.56 4.52
C LYS A 27 -12.74 33.08 3.33
N SER A 28 -12.15 33.11 2.16
CA SER A 28 -12.36 32.11 1.13
C SER A 28 -11.77 30.83 1.74
N THR A 29 -12.43 30.35 2.78
CA THR A 29 -12.19 29.03 3.32
C THR A 29 -12.36 28.09 2.16
N MET A 30 -11.27 27.53 1.69
CA MET A 30 -11.30 26.33 0.87
C MET A 30 -11.95 25.30 1.78
N LEU A 31 -13.22 25.02 1.52
CA LEU A 31 -14.15 24.28 2.40
C LEU A 31 -13.59 22.93 2.84
N ASN A 32 -12.64 22.36 2.06
CA ASN A 32 -12.11 21.03 2.26
C ASN A 32 -10.68 20.99 2.84
N GLN A 33 -9.99 22.14 2.94
CA GLN A 33 -8.57 22.19 3.34
C GLN A 33 -8.26 21.68 4.76
N ASN A 34 -9.25 21.61 5.64
CA ASN A 34 -9.08 21.12 7.01
C ASN A 34 -9.63 19.70 7.22
N LYS A 35 -10.14 19.06 6.17
CA LYS A 35 -10.71 17.72 6.28
C LYS A 35 -9.60 16.66 6.22
N PRO A 36 -9.76 15.54 6.93
CA PRO A 36 -8.87 14.40 6.82
C PRO A 36 -8.76 13.89 5.38
N LEU A 37 -7.53 13.67 4.91
CA LEU A 37 -7.21 13.04 3.65
C LEU A 37 -6.23 11.90 3.87
N ILE A 38 -6.60 10.70 3.45
CA ILE A 38 -5.75 9.53 3.57
C ILE A 38 -5.51 8.96 2.18
N PHE A 39 -4.25 8.97 1.73
CA PHE A 39 -3.84 8.14 0.62
C PHE A 39 -3.60 6.73 1.14
N TYR A 40 -4.15 5.71 0.50
CA TYR A 40 -4.01 4.36 0.99
C TYR A 40 -3.61 3.35 -0.09
N ASN A 41 -3.00 2.24 0.30
CA ASN A 41 -2.49 1.15 -0.52
C ASN A 41 -1.37 1.60 -1.48
N ARG A 42 -1.62 2.54 -2.39
CA ARG A 42 -0.63 3.05 -3.34
C ARG A 42 -0.01 4.35 -2.82
N GLN A 43 1.28 4.29 -2.49
CA GLN A 43 2.01 5.44 -1.94
C GLN A 43 2.09 6.57 -2.96
N PRO A 44 1.68 7.81 -2.60
CA PRO A 44 1.99 8.99 -3.42
C PRO A 44 3.49 9.06 -3.70
N SER A 45 3.88 9.19 -4.96
CA SER A 45 5.31 9.23 -5.33
C SER A 45 5.65 10.42 -6.21
N ASP A 46 6.80 11.00 -5.95
CA ASP A 46 7.40 12.02 -6.78
C ASP A 46 7.75 11.43 -8.16
N PRO A 47 7.33 12.07 -9.27
CA PRO A 47 7.47 11.50 -10.61
C PRO A 47 8.93 11.39 -11.09
N VAL A 48 9.86 12.13 -10.48
CA VAL A 48 11.28 12.14 -10.86
C VAL A 48 12.06 11.12 -10.05
N THR A 49 11.85 11.10 -8.72
CA THR A 49 12.64 10.28 -7.81
C THR A 49 12.00 8.93 -7.50
N GLY A 50 10.68 8.79 -7.72
CA GLY A 50 9.89 7.62 -7.33
C GLY A 50 9.74 7.42 -5.82
N LYS A 51 10.25 8.36 -5.01
CA LYS A 51 10.11 8.35 -3.55
C LYS A 51 8.77 8.94 -3.13
N LEU A 52 8.43 8.82 -1.84
CA LEU A 52 7.23 9.45 -1.29
C LEU A 52 7.14 10.92 -1.71
N ASP A 53 6.01 11.31 -2.28
CA ASP A 53 5.68 12.71 -2.52
C ASP A 53 5.27 13.37 -1.20
N PHE A 54 6.24 14.01 -0.57
CA PHE A 54 6.01 14.70 0.70
C PHE A 54 5.01 15.86 0.55
N SER A 55 4.93 16.49 -0.62
CA SER A 55 3.97 17.57 -0.86
C SER A 55 2.53 17.06 -0.79
N ALA A 56 2.28 15.85 -1.27
CA ALA A 56 0.96 15.22 -1.20
C ALA A 56 0.56 14.92 0.24
N VAL A 57 1.44 14.30 1.05
CA VAL A 57 1.13 13.94 2.44
C VAL A 57 1.21 15.10 3.41
N SER A 58 1.75 16.24 2.99
CA SER A 58 1.76 17.51 3.75
C SER A 58 0.73 18.53 3.26
N TRP A 59 -0.23 18.12 2.41
CA TRP A 59 -1.27 19.00 1.88
C TRP A 59 -2.02 19.75 2.98
N ASN A 60 -2.34 19.08 4.09
CA ASN A 60 -2.78 19.71 5.31
C ASN A 60 -2.27 18.94 6.55
N SER A 61 -2.52 19.45 7.76
CA SER A 61 -2.10 18.80 9.01
C SER A 61 -2.82 17.46 9.31
N ARG A 62 -3.84 17.09 8.51
CA ARG A 62 -4.63 15.87 8.65
C ARG A 62 -4.51 14.96 7.42
N THR A 63 -3.40 15.09 6.65
CA THR A 63 -3.12 14.24 5.50
C THR A 63 -2.10 13.18 5.86
N TYR A 64 -2.37 11.91 5.50
CA TYR A 64 -1.53 10.77 5.80
C TYR A 64 -1.46 9.80 4.62
N TYR A 65 -0.39 8.99 4.58
CA TYR A 65 -0.35 7.77 3.80
C TYR A 65 -0.51 6.56 4.73
N LEU A 66 -1.29 5.58 4.29
CA LEU A 66 -1.50 4.32 4.98
C LEU A 66 -1.31 3.16 4.00
N GLY A 67 -0.44 2.22 4.32
CA GLY A 67 -0.15 1.06 3.48
C GLY A 67 0.70 0.02 4.19
N THR A 68 1.49 -0.71 3.43
CA THR A 68 2.50 -1.63 3.96
C THR A 68 3.90 -1.09 3.70
N ASP A 69 4.88 -1.58 4.45
CA ASP A 69 6.29 -1.35 4.12
C ASP A 69 6.65 -2.22 2.91
N SER A 70 6.81 -1.58 1.77
CA SER A 70 7.11 -2.26 0.51
C SER A 70 8.39 -3.09 0.59
N GLN A 71 9.43 -2.57 1.27
CA GLN A 71 10.70 -3.29 1.43
C GLN A 71 10.50 -4.52 2.32
N ASN A 72 9.84 -4.37 3.46
CA ASN A 72 9.50 -5.49 4.35
C ASN A 72 8.67 -6.54 3.61
N GLY A 73 7.73 -6.13 2.77
CA GLY A 73 6.93 -7.04 1.93
C GLY A 73 7.79 -7.88 1.00
N GLY A 74 8.74 -7.26 0.30
CA GLY A 74 9.68 -7.97 -0.57
C GLY A 74 10.62 -8.90 0.20
N GLU A 75 11.15 -8.47 1.33
CA GLU A 75 11.98 -9.29 2.22
C GLU A 75 11.20 -10.47 2.79
N THR A 76 9.94 -10.27 3.18
CA THR A 76 9.05 -11.35 3.67
C THR A 76 8.81 -12.40 2.59
N GLN A 77 8.55 -12.00 1.33
CA GLN A 77 8.39 -12.94 0.22
C GLN A 77 9.69 -13.70 -0.04
N GLY A 78 10.81 -13.00 -0.05
CA GLY A 78 12.13 -13.62 -0.20
C GLY A 78 12.42 -14.64 0.90
N GLN A 79 12.17 -14.29 2.17
CA GLN A 79 12.40 -15.21 3.31
C GLN A 79 11.48 -16.42 3.26
N MET A 80 10.20 -16.25 2.89
CA MET A 80 9.27 -17.36 2.69
C MET A 80 9.79 -18.38 1.65
N ILE A 81 10.39 -17.89 0.56
CA ILE A 81 11.01 -18.75 -0.46
C ILE A 81 12.24 -19.49 0.11
N LEU A 82 13.10 -18.78 0.85
CA LEU A 82 14.27 -19.41 1.48
C LEU A 82 13.89 -20.47 2.50
N ASP A 83 12.89 -20.19 3.35
CA ASP A 83 12.39 -21.14 4.34
C ASP A 83 11.81 -22.39 3.67
N PHE A 84 11.08 -22.24 2.57
CA PHE A 84 10.61 -23.36 1.77
C PHE A 84 11.77 -24.18 1.20
N LEU A 85 12.73 -23.55 0.56
CA LEU A 85 13.89 -24.23 -0.05
C LEU A 85 14.73 -24.96 1.00
N GLN A 86 14.98 -24.34 2.15
CA GLN A 86 15.76 -24.95 3.22
C GLN A 86 15.11 -26.22 3.78
N ASN A 87 13.78 -26.28 3.79
CA ASN A 87 13.01 -27.42 4.27
C ASN A 87 12.61 -28.42 3.17
N SER A 88 13.09 -28.22 1.94
CA SER A 88 12.77 -29.05 0.79
C SER A 88 13.89 -30.04 0.47
N ASN A 89 13.54 -31.10 -0.26
CA ASN A 89 14.53 -32.00 -0.86
C ASN A 89 15.06 -31.40 -2.17
N GLY A 90 16.38 -31.14 -2.24
CA GLY A 90 16.99 -30.51 -3.39
C GLY A 90 16.80 -31.29 -4.70
N GLU A 91 16.76 -32.61 -4.65
CA GLU A 91 16.54 -33.48 -5.85
C GLU A 91 15.08 -33.38 -6.36
N GLU A 92 14.14 -33.00 -5.51
CA GLU A 92 12.75 -32.77 -5.90
C GLU A 92 12.53 -31.37 -6.47
N ILE A 93 13.29 -30.39 -5.98
CA ILE A 93 13.20 -29.01 -6.44
C ILE A 93 13.97 -28.83 -7.77
N ASP A 94 15.19 -29.32 -7.87
CA ASP A 94 15.99 -29.34 -9.12
C ASP A 94 15.40 -30.37 -10.09
N ARG A 95 14.42 -29.96 -10.88
CA ARG A 95 13.56 -30.85 -11.68
C ARG A 95 14.24 -31.50 -12.86
N ASN A 96 15.37 -30.97 -13.32
CA ASN A 96 16.17 -31.53 -14.42
C ASN A 96 17.50 -32.14 -13.95
N GLY A 97 17.88 -31.96 -12.67
CA GLY A 97 19.07 -32.53 -12.07
C GLY A 97 20.38 -31.87 -12.49
N ASP A 98 20.33 -30.59 -12.92
CA ASP A 98 21.52 -29.88 -13.42
C ASP A 98 22.29 -29.11 -12.33
N GLY A 99 21.82 -29.13 -11.09
CA GLY A 99 22.40 -28.40 -9.95
C GLY A 99 22.08 -26.92 -9.91
N ILE A 100 21.09 -26.48 -10.70
CA ILE A 100 20.64 -25.12 -10.80
C ILE A 100 19.16 -25.01 -10.35
N ILE A 101 18.84 -24.06 -9.54
CA ILE A 101 17.45 -23.68 -9.23
C ILE A 101 17.06 -22.53 -10.15
N GLY A 102 16.37 -22.86 -11.23
CA GLY A 102 15.88 -21.91 -12.21
C GLY A 102 14.51 -21.34 -11.81
N TYR A 103 14.36 -20.04 -11.85
CA TYR A 103 13.08 -19.43 -11.53
C TYR A 103 12.60 -18.44 -12.60
N VAL A 104 11.27 -18.25 -12.64
CA VAL A 104 10.62 -17.21 -13.44
C VAL A 104 9.89 -16.25 -12.52
N LEU A 105 9.90 -14.94 -12.88
CA LEU A 105 9.39 -13.86 -12.05
C LEU A 105 8.36 -13.01 -12.80
N LEU A 106 7.13 -12.97 -12.27
CA LEU A 106 6.05 -12.15 -12.78
C LEU A 106 6.03 -10.82 -12.03
N ILE A 107 6.44 -9.77 -12.73
CA ILE A 107 6.50 -8.40 -12.20
C ILE A 107 5.16 -7.73 -12.45
N GLY A 108 4.60 -7.03 -11.44
CA GLY A 108 3.32 -6.36 -11.54
C GLY A 108 3.39 -5.11 -12.42
N ASP A 109 3.95 -4.04 -11.87
CA ASP A 109 4.10 -2.73 -12.50
C ASP A 109 5.49 -2.18 -12.18
N GLU A 110 6.34 -1.99 -13.17
CA GLU A 110 7.70 -1.46 -12.98
C GLU A 110 7.74 -0.03 -12.43
N GLY A 111 6.66 0.72 -12.59
CA GLY A 111 6.48 2.04 -12.01
C GLY A 111 6.07 2.04 -10.53
N HIS A 112 5.58 0.90 -10.02
CA HIS A 112 5.03 0.80 -8.69
C HIS A 112 6.08 0.44 -7.64
N THR A 113 6.08 1.16 -6.51
CA THR A 113 7.05 0.97 -5.41
C THR A 113 7.04 -0.45 -4.87
N ASP A 114 5.85 -1.01 -4.61
CA ASP A 114 5.72 -2.37 -4.08
C ASP A 114 6.22 -3.42 -5.05
N SER A 115 5.89 -3.28 -6.34
CA SER A 115 6.36 -4.21 -7.36
C SER A 115 7.89 -4.26 -7.46
N LYS A 116 8.53 -3.09 -7.41
CA LYS A 116 10.00 -2.98 -7.35
C LYS A 116 10.57 -3.67 -6.12
N ALA A 117 10.01 -3.38 -4.94
CA ALA A 117 10.50 -3.91 -3.68
C ALA A 117 10.30 -5.43 -3.59
N ARG A 118 9.14 -5.98 -4.01
CA ARG A 118 8.87 -7.41 -4.08
C ARG A 118 9.85 -8.10 -5.03
N THR A 119 10.05 -7.54 -6.23
CA THR A 119 11.01 -8.05 -7.22
C THR A 119 12.45 -8.07 -6.69
N GLU A 120 12.88 -6.97 -6.06
CA GLU A 120 14.22 -6.84 -5.48
C GLU A 120 14.41 -7.78 -4.28
N GLY A 121 13.41 -7.92 -3.40
CA GLY A 121 13.45 -8.81 -2.25
C GLY A 121 13.64 -10.28 -2.66
N VAL A 122 12.89 -10.74 -3.67
CA VAL A 122 13.05 -12.07 -4.27
C VAL A 122 14.45 -12.28 -4.86
N ARG A 123 14.95 -11.32 -5.65
CA ARG A 123 16.28 -11.40 -6.26
C ARG A 123 17.40 -11.39 -5.23
N LYS A 124 17.25 -10.65 -4.13
CA LYS A 124 18.18 -10.68 -2.99
C LYS A 124 18.19 -12.04 -2.31
N ALA A 125 17.03 -12.61 -2.04
CA ALA A 125 16.89 -13.91 -1.40
C ALA A 125 17.52 -15.03 -2.23
N LEU A 126 17.32 -15.00 -3.55
CA LEU A 126 17.89 -15.98 -4.48
C LEU A 126 19.30 -15.63 -4.99
N ASP A 127 19.95 -14.64 -4.37
CA ASP A 127 21.30 -14.16 -4.69
C ASP A 127 21.50 -13.75 -6.16
N THR A 128 20.44 -13.30 -6.82
CA THR A 128 20.50 -12.82 -8.22
C THR A 128 20.47 -11.29 -8.33
N TRP A 129 20.61 -10.58 -7.20
CA TRP A 129 20.66 -9.12 -7.14
C TRP A 129 22.06 -8.62 -6.79
N ASN A 130 22.53 -7.63 -7.54
CA ASN A 130 23.80 -6.98 -7.29
C ASN A 130 23.57 -5.56 -6.73
N ASN A 131 23.92 -5.35 -5.47
CA ASN A 131 23.80 -4.08 -4.75
C ASN A 131 24.92 -3.06 -5.04
N SER A 132 25.58 -3.12 -6.18
CA SER A 132 26.61 -2.13 -6.56
C SER A 132 26.02 -0.73 -6.76
N THR A 133 26.88 0.26 -6.99
CA THR A 133 26.45 1.64 -7.35
C THR A 133 25.53 1.72 -8.58
N LYS A 134 25.51 0.65 -9.38
CA LYS A 134 24.55 0.41 -10.47
C LYS A 134 23.88 -0.94 -10.22
N PRO A 135 22.80 -0.98 -9.43
CA PRO A 135 22.08 -2.21 -9.15
C PRO A 135 21.69 -2.92 -10.45
N ASN A 136 21.96 -4.21 -10.54
CA ASN A 136 21.64 -5.03 -11.70
C ASN A 136 21.41 -6.49 -11.29
N ILE A 137 20.91 -7.29 -12.23
CA ILE A 137 20.70 -8.73 -12.05
C ILE A 137 22.02 -9.43 -12.30
N LYS A 138 22.42 -10.32 -11.37
CA LYS A 138 23.53 -11.24 -11.58
C LYS A 138 23.09 -12.34 -12.53
N LYS A 139 24.02 -12.85 -13.34
CA LYS A 139 23.74 -13.99 -14.21
C LYS A 139 23.47 -15.28 -13.43
N GLU A 140 24.21 -15.49 -12.35
CA GLU A 140 24.08 -16.65 -11.46
C GLU A 140 24.25 -16.19 -10.02
N GLY A 141 23.47 -16.81 -9.13
CA GLY A 141 23.60 -16.71 -7.69
C GLY A 141 23.75 -18.07 -7.05
N THR A 142 23.55 -18.15 -5.74
CA THR A 142 23.57 -19.40 -4.98
C THR A 142 22.48 -19.40 -3.91
N VAL A 143 21.92 -20.58 -3.62
CA VAL A 143 20.94 -20.79 -2.56
C VAL A 143 21.16 -22.14 -1.87
N ASN A 144 20.76 -22.23 -0.61
CA ASN A 144 20.74 -23.51 0.11
C ASN A 144 19.37 -24.17 -0.05
N VAL A 145 19.37 -25.47 -0.44
CA VAL A 145 18.18 -26.30 -0.53
C VAL A 145 18.44 -27.59 0.25
N GLY A 146 17.71 -27.81 1.35
CA GLY A 146 17.85 -28.99 2.19
C GLY A 146 19.27 -29.20 2.74
N GLY A 147 20.02 -28.15 2.99
CA GLY A 147 21.41 -28.21 3.49
C GLY A 147 22.47 -28.31 2.41
N LYS A 148 22.11 -28.39 1.12
CA LYS A 148 23.05 -28.43 -0.02
C LYS A 148 22.98 -27.12 -0.81
N THR A 149 24.13 -26.61 -1.26
CA THR A 149 24.21 -25.39 -2.08
C THR A 149 23.93 -25.71 -3.55
N TYR A 150 23.03 -24.97 -4.15
CA TYR A 150 22.67 -24.96 -5.57
C TYR A 150 23.01 -23.62 -6.18
N LYS A 151 23.25 -23.58 -7.49
CA LYS A 151 23.23 -22.32 -8.25
C LYS A 151 21.80 -21.82 -8.38
N THR A 152 21.62 -20.52 -8.56
CA THR A 152 20.32 -19.90 -8.90
C THR A 152 20.43 -19.12 -10.19
N VAL A 153 19.39 -19.17 -11.01
CA VAL A 153 19.31 -18.42 -12.27
C VAL A 153 17.89 -17.87 -12.45
N GLU A 154 17.80 -16.56 -12.69
CA GLU A 154 16.56 -15.94 -13.19
C GLU A 154 16.43 -16.26 -14.68
N LEU A 155 15.64 -17.27 -15.02
CA LEU A 155 15.43 -17.71 -16.41
C LEU A 155 14.68 -16.67 -17.23
N ALA A 156 13.67 -16.06 -16.61
CA ALA A 156 12.91 -14.97 -17.20
C ALA A 156 12.24 -14.11 -16.10
N ALA A 157 12.15 -12.82 -16.38
CA ALA A 157 11.30 -11.89 -15.64
C ALA A 157 10.62 -10.93 -16.61
N LYS A 158 9.37 -10.58 -16.36
CA LYS A 158 8.64 -9.67 -17.22
C LYS A 158 7.56 -8.93 -16.45
N SER A 159 7.34 -7.66 -16.80
CA SER A 159 6.18 -6.90 -16.35
C SER A 159 4.92 -7.42 -17.02
N MET A 160 3.92 -7.76 -16.22
CA MET A 160 2.64 -8.30 -16.69
C MET A 160 1.72 -7.15 -17.11
N THR A 161 1.94 -6.69 -18.33
CA THR A 161 1.19 -5.59 -18.93
C THR A 161 0.31 -6.13 -20.07
N GLY A 162 -0.97 -5.82 -20.01
CA GLY A 162 -1.95 -6.17 -21.05
C GLY A 162 -1.77 -5.33 -22.31
N ALA A 163 -2.42 -5.75 -23.40
CA ALA A 163 -2.41 -5.03 -24.67
C ALA A 163 -3.04 -3.62 -24.57
N ASP A 164 -3.90 -3.43 -23.58
CA ASP A 164 -4.55 -2.15 -23.26
C ASP A 164 -3.69 -1.25 -22.35
N GLY A 165 -2.48 -1.69 -21.98
CA GLY A 165 -1.60 -1.00 -21.06
C GLY A 165 -1.91 -1.21 -19.58
N SER A 166 -2.91 -2.03 -19.22
CA SER A 166 -3.20 -2.40 -17.84
C SER A 166 -2.04 -3.20 -17.24
N THR A 167 -1.62 -2.87 -16.03
CA THR A 167 -0.57 -3.57 -15.29
C THR A 167 -1.16 -4.60 -14.32
N TRP A 168 -0.34 -5.48 -13.74
CA TRP A 168 -0.79 -6.59 -12.88
C TRP A 168 -1.74 -7.56 -13.61
N ASN A 169 -1.50 -7.76 -14.91
CA ASN A 169 -2.44 -8.37 -15.82
C ASN A 169 -2.34 -9.90 -15.80
N ALA A 170 -3.42 -10.57 -15.35
CA ALA A 170 -3.51 -12.02 -15.25
C ALA A 170 -3.43 -12.73 -16.62
N ALA A 171 -4.00 -12.14 -17.69
CA ALA A 171 -3.93 -12.73 -19.03
C ALA A 171 -2.50 -12.70 -19.57
N ALA A 172 -1.77 -11.59 -19.35
CA ALA A 172 -0.36 -11.48 -19.70
C ALA A 172 0.51 -12.47 -18.90
N ALA A 173 0.17 -12.71 -17.64
CA ALA A 173 0.85 -13.71 -16.80
C ALA A 173 0.64 -15.14 -17.33
N ARG A 174 -0.58 -15.50 -17.67
CA ARG A 174 -0.93 -16.80 -18.27
C ARG A 174 -0.17 -17.06 -19.56
N GLU A 175 -0.17 -16.09 -20.46
CA GLU A 175 0.51 -16.20 -21.75
C GLU A 175 2.04 -16.28 -21.57
N SER A 176 2.60 -15.46 -20.70
CA SER A 176 4.04 -15.51 -20.39
C SER A 176 4.46 -16.87 -19.81
N MET A 177 3.66 -17.44 -18.90
CA MET A 177 3.95 -18.76 -18.34
C MET A 177 3.90 -19.85 -19.40
N LYS A 178 2.92 -19.83 -20.31
CA LYS A 178 2.85 -20.76 -21.45
C LYS A 178 4.11 -20.69 -22.30
N ILE A 179 4.58 -19.48 -22.65
CA ILE A 179 5.81 -19.25 -23.41
C ILE A 179 7.01 -19.80 -22.66
N TRP A 180 7.15 -19.51 -21.37
CA TRP A 180 8.29 -19.92 -20.54
C TRP A 180 8.32 -21.43 -20.35
N THR A 181 7.16 -22.08 -20.14
CA THR A 181 7.08 -23.53 -20.04
C THR A 181 7.57 -24.20 -21.33
N ASN A 182 7.20 -23.67 -22.50
CA ASN A 182 7.67 -24.19 -23.77
C ASN A 182 9.16 -23.94 -24.02
N SER A 183 9.71 -22.83 -23.51
CA SER A 183 11.10 -22.42 -23.74
C SER A 183 12.09 -23.08 -22.79
N PHE A 184 11.74 -23.22 -21.52
CA PHE A 184 12.64 -23.67 -20.45
C PHE A 184 12.29 -25.06 -19.92
N GLY A 185 11.06 -25.53 -20.08
CA GLY A 185 10.63 -26.86 -19.69
C GLY A 185 10.91 -27.18 -18.22
N LYS A 186 11.71 -28.24 -18.00
CA LYS A 186 12.09 -28.69 -16.66
C LYS A 186 13.14 -27.83 -15.96
N SER A 187 13.71 -26.85 -16.63
CA SER A 187 14.66 -25.93 -15.99
C SER A 187 13.93 -24.87 -15.14
N ILE A 188 12.58 -24.79 -15.20
CA ILE A 188 11.80 -23.96 -14.28
C ILE A 188 11.55 -24.75 -13.01
N ASP A 189 12.13 -24.33 -11.90
CA ASP A 189 11.98 -24.95 -10.59
C ASP A 189 11.09 -24.15 -9.64
N LEU A 190 10.98 -22.83 -9.84
CA LEU A 190 10.12 -21.95 -9.06
C LEU A 190 9.38 -20.95 -9.97
N VAL A 191 8.13 -20.66 -9.62
CA VAL A 191 7.35 -19.53 -10.16
C VAL A 191 7.11 -18.54 -9.05
N ILE A 192 7.50 -17.29 -9.25
CA ILE A 192 7.36 -16.24 -8.26
C ILE A 192 6.57 -15.09 -8.87
N SER A 193 5.57 -14.61 -8.16
CA SER A 193 4.67 -13.56 -8.64
C SER A 193 4.57 -12.41 -7.65
N ASN A 194 4.52 -11.20 -8.17
CA ASN A 194 4.30 -10.01 -7.34
C ASN A 194 2.87 -9.91 -6.80
N ASN A 195 1.89 -10.69 -7.30
CA ASN A 195 0.58 -10.81 -6.70
C ASN A 195 -0.05 -12.19 -6.95
N ASP A 196 -1.15 -12.47 -6.25
CA ASP A 196 -1.85 -13.75 -6.26
C ASP A 196 -2.62 -13.99 -7.57
N GLU A 197 -3.22 -12.95 -8.13
CA GLU A 197 -4.03 -13.06 -9.35
C GLU A 197 -3.17 -13.53 -10.54
N MET A 198 -1.97 -12.97 -10.68
CA MET A 198 -1.01 -13.42 -11.70
C MET A 198 -0.48 -14.83 -11.39
N ALA A 199 -0.26 -15.19 -10.11
CA ALA A 199 0.15 -16.53 -9.71
C ALA A 199 -0.92 -17.58 -10.10
N LEU A 200 -2.19 -17.32 -9.80
CA LEU A 200 -3.31 -18.19 -10.19
C LEU A 200 -3.43 -18.32 -11.72
N ALA A 201 -3.22 -17.22 -12.45
CA ALA A 201 -3.24 -17.23 -13.90
C ALA A 201 -2.12 -18.10 -14.48
N CYS A 202 -0.94 -18.14 -13.86
CA CYS A 202 0.14 -19.05 -14.23
C CYS A 202 -0.23 -20.53 -14.00
N ILE A 203 -0.77 -20.85 -12.83
CA ILE A 203 -1.25 -22.20 -12.52
C ILE A 203 -2.31 -22.69 -13.53
N ALA A 204 -3.14 -21.77 -14.01
CA ALA A 204 -4.17 -22.04 -15.00
C ALA A 204 -3.66 -21.99 -16.45
N SER A 205 -2.35 -21.81 -16.69
CA SER A 205 -1.78 -21.81 -18.04
C SER A 205 -1.76 -23.21 -18.68
N GLU A 206 -1.77 -23.24 -20.00
CA GLU A 206 -1.64 -24.50 -20.74
C GLU A 206 -0.27 -25.17 -20.45
N ASN A 207 -0.31 -26.47 -20.20
CA ASN A 207 0.88 -27.27 -19.86
C ASN A 207 1.64 -26.84 -18.60
N PHE A 208 0.97 -26.15 -17.65
CA PHE A 208 1.61 -25.80 -16.38
C PHE A 208 2.16 -27.06 -15.69
N PRO A 209 3.45 -27.08 -15.29
CA PRO A 209 4.06 -28.27 -14.74
C PRO A 209 3.47 -28.62 -13.37
N LYS A 210 3.01 -29.87 -13.22
CA LYS A 210 2.46 -30.36 -11.96
C LYS A 210 3.53 -30.35 -10.85
N GLY A 211 3.16 -29.87 -9.67
CA GLY A 211 4.03 -29.84 -8.49
C GLY A 211 5.10 -28.72 -8.52
N LEU A 212 5.06 -27.83 -9.48
CA LEU A 212 5.97 -26.68 -9.54
C LEU A 212 5.62 -25.70 -8.40
N PRO A 213 6.57 -25.37 -7.51
CA PRO A 213 6.33 -24.40 -6.44
C PRO A 213 5.98 -23.01 -6.97
N VAL A 214 4.88 -22.45 -6.44
CA VAL A 214 4.36 -21.12 -6.83
C VAL A 214 4.21 -20.24 -5.61
N PHE A 215 4.78 -19.03 -5.69
CA PHE A 215 4.70 -18.02 -4.63
C PHE A 215 3.99 -16.78 -5.14
N GLY A 216 3.02 -16.30 -4.38
CA GLY A 216 2.24 -15.09 -4.67
C GLY A 216 2.45 -13.99 -3.64
N PHE A 217 1.53 -13.03 -3.68
CA PHE A 217 1.46 -11.91 -2.75
C PHE A 217 0.02 -11.41 -2.71
N ASP A 218 -0.48 -10.98 -1.57
CA ASP A 218 -1.76 -10.36 -1.19
C ASP A 218 -2.59 -11.23 -0.23
N ALA A 219 -2.45 -12.56 -0.24
CA ALA A 219 -3.30 -13.51 0.49
C ALA A 219 -4.80 -13.30 0.20
N ASN A 220 -5.14 -13.18 -1.08
CA ASN A 220 -6.52 -12.99 -1.52
C ASN A 220 -7.37 -14.23 -1.20
N ALA A 221 -8.67 -14.05 -0.89
CA ALA A 221 -9.57 -15.17 -0.66
C ALA A 221 -9.63 -16.14 -1.86
N SER A 222 -9.39 -15.66 -3.09
CA SER A 222 -9.35 -16.48 -4.30
C SER A 222 -8.26 -17.54 -4.33
N VAL A 223 -7.16 -17.37 -3.56
CA VAL A 223 -6.07 -18.38 -3.49
C VAL A 223 -6.27 -19.47 -2.44
N GLU A 224 -7.29 -19.36 -1.59
CA GLU A 224 -7.55 -20.34 -0.53
C GLU A 224 -7.44 -21.79 -1.01
N LYS A 225 -8.14 -22.10 -2.09
CA LYS A 225 -8.15 -23.45 -2.66
C LYS A 225 -6.80 -23.88 -3.20
N ALA A 226 -6.05 -22.95 -3.80
CA ALA A 226 -4.72 -23.23 -4.33
C ALA A 226 -3.70 -23.46 -3.20
N ILE A 227 -3.74 -22.65 -2.14
CA ILE A 227 -2.90 -22.81 -0.94
C ILE A 227 -3.24 -24.10 -0.20
N THR A 228 -4.50 -24.33 0.14
CA THR A 228 -4.93 -25.48 0.96
C THR A 228 -4.73 -26.82 0.23
N SER A 229 -4.83 -26.84 -1.10
CA SER A 229 -4.53 -28.05 -1.91
C SER A 229 -3.05 -28.24 -2.27
N GLY A 230 -2.18 -27.26 -1.95
CA GLY A 230 -0.76 -27.28 -2.29
C GLY A 230 -0.44 -26.98 -3.76
N LEU A 231 -1.40 -26.47 -4.54
CA LEU A 231 -1.14 -25.97 -5.90
C LEU A 231 -0.34 -24.66 -5.88
N MET A 232 -0.47 -23.89 -4.81
CA MET A 232 0.31 -22.71 -4.53
C MET A 232 1.04 -22.91 -3.21
N THR A 233 2.34 -22.65 -3.18
CA THR A 233 3.22 -22.96 -2.05
C THR A 233 3.06 -21.95 -0.92
N GLY A 234 2.89 -20.66 -1.27
CA GLY A 234 2.71 -19.61 -0.30
C GLY A 234 2.36 -18.27 -0.93
N THR A 235 1.93 -17.36 -0.09
CA THR A 235 1.63 -15.97 -0.42
C THR A 235 2.03 -15.06 0.75
N VAL A 236 2.05 -13.76 0.55
CA VAL A 236 2.32 -12.79 1.63
C VAL A 236 1.12 -11.90 1.79
N THR A 237 0.56 -11.83 2.99
CA THR A 237 -0.55 -10.91 3.26
C THR A 237 -0.06 -9.49 3.50
N GLN A 238 -0.85 -8.52 3.06
CA GLN A 238 -0.70 -7.11 3.39
C GLN A 238 -1.47 -6.71 4.66
N ASN A 239 -2.03 -7.66 5.40
CA ASN A 239 -2.85 -7.42 6.60
C ASN A 239 -3.94 -6.35 6.36
N THR A 240 -4.72 -6.55 5.31
CA THR A 240 -5.73 -5.59 4.82
C THR A 240 -6.81 -5.27 5.84
N ASP A 241 -7.14 -6.23 6.71
CA ASP A 241 -8.07 -5.99 7.82
C ASP A 241 -7.55 -4.89 8.75
N SER A 242 -6.27 -4.97 9.10
CA SER A 242 -5.60 -3.96 9.93
C SER A 242 -5.43 -2.63 9.22
N GLN A 243 -5.15 -2.64 7.91
CA GLN A 243 -5.11 -1.41 7.12
C GLN A 243 -6.49 -0.73 7.08
N ALA A 244 -7.56 -1.48 6.85
CA ALA A 244 -8.92 -0.96 6.83
C ALA A 244 -9.31 -0.35 8.17
N LEU A 245 -9.04 -1.07 9.26
CA LEU A 245 -9.31 -0.60 10.60
C LEU A 245 -8.47 0.65 10.95
N ALA A 246 -7.17 0.66 10.62
CA ALA A 246 -6.31 1.81 10.82
C ALA A 246 -6.80 3.06 10.06
N LEU A 247 -7.25 2.89 8.81
CA LEU A 247 -7.85 3.98 8.03
C LEU A 247 -9.07 4.57 8.75
N LEU A 248 -9.99 3.71 9.17
CA LEU A 248 -11.22 4.13 9.85
C LEU A 248 -10.94 4.79 11.19
N PHE A 249 -9.94 4.31 11.96
CA PHE A 249 -9.52 4.96 13.20
C PHE A 249 -8.91 6.34 12.95
N LEU A 250 -8.04 6.50 11.95
CA LEU A 250 -7.51 7.81 11.57
C LEU A 250 -8.65 8.79 11.28
N VAL A 251 -9.59 8.37 10.41
CA VAL A 251 -10.76 9.20 10.08
C VAL A 251 -11.55 9.54 11.33
N ARG A 252 -11.89 8.54 12.15
CA ARG A 252 -12.71 8.75 13.35
C ARG A 252 -12.04 9.69 14.34
N ASN A 253 -10.76 9.44 14.67
CA ASN A 253 -10.04 10.25 15.63
C ASN A 253 -9.88 11.70 15.16
N MET A 254 -9.52 11.91 13.89
CA MET A 254 -9.36 13.25 13.35
C MET A 254 -10.70 14.04 13.31
N CYS A 255 -11.81 13.37 12.99
CA CYS A 255 -13.14 14.00 13.00
C CYS A 255 -13.63 14.25 14.43
N ASP A 256 -13.18 13.48 15.41
CA ASP A 256 -13.49 13.70 16.83
C ASP A 256 -12.62 14.78 17.49
N GLY A 257 -11.77 15.45 16.72
CA GLY A 257 -11.02 16.63 17.18
C GLY A 257 -9.70 16.34 17.86
N PHE A 258 -9.12 15.12 17.70
CA PHE A 258 -7.75 14.89 18.08
C PHE A 258 -6.83 15.72 17.17
N LEU A 259 -6.18 16.72 17.72
CA LEU A 259 -5.36 17.68 16.98
C LEU A 259 -3.88 17.34 16.99
N ASP A 260 -3.45 16.51 17.93
CA ASP A 260 -2.07 16.04 18.05
C ASP A 260 -1.90 14.79 17.20
N SER A 261 -0.99 14.85 16.23
CA SER A 261 -0.67 13.70 15.36
C SER A 261 -0.22 12.46 16.14
N ALA A 262 0.48 12.63 17.27
CA ALA A 262 0.86 11.53 18.14
C ALA A 262 -0.36 10.84 18.76
N VAL A 263 -1.43 11.57 19.05
CA VAL A 263 -2.69 11.00 19.57
C VAL A 263 -3.41 10.20 18.50
N TYR A 264 -3.40 10.64 17.23
CA TYR A 264 -4.00 9.89 16.13
C TYR A 264 -3.33 8.52 15.95
N THR A 265 -2.01 8.50 16.05
CA THR A 265 -1.23 7.28 15.88
C THR A 265 -1.21 6.41 17.12
N GLN A 266 -1.18 7.01 18.31
CA GLN A 266 -1.28 6.29 19.58
C GLN A 266 -2.63 5.58 19.74
N GLY A 267 -3.72 6.15 19.21
CA GLY A 267 -5.04 5.53 19.19
C GLY A 267 -5.02 4.13 18.55
N PHE A 268 -4.15 3.88 17.60
CA PHE A 268 -3.99 2.57 16.98
C PHE A 268 -3.24 1.56 17.86
N SER A 269 -2.21 2.01 18.57
CA SER A 269 -1.38 1.13 19.42
C SER A 269 -1.98 0.96 20.81
N HIS A 270 -2.63 2.00 21.34
CA HIS A 270 -3.09 2.06 22.72
C HIS A 270 -4.62 2.10 22.85
N GLY A 271 -5.33 2.28 21.76
CA GLY A 271 -6.78 2.42 21.70
C GLY A 271 -7.22 3.86 21.37
N ASP A 272 -8.47 4.01 21.03
CA ASP A 272 -9.12 5.29 20.83
C ASP A 272 -9.76 5.79 22.15
N LYS A 273 -10.37 6.98 22.09
CA LYS A 273 -11.09 7.52 23.27
C LYS A 273 -12.32 6.70 23.67
N TYR A 274 -12.71 5.70 22.88
CA TYR A 274 -13.85 4.81 23.17
C TYR A 274 -13.40 3.45 23.72
N GLY A 275 -12.11 3.23 23.95
CA GLY A 275 -11.53 2.01 24.47
C GLY A 275 -11.26 0.93 23.43
N ASN A 276 -11.42 1.24 22.15
CA ASN A 276 -11.09 0.32 21.07
C ASN A 276 -9.58 0.24 20.85
N LYS A 277 -9.09 -0.95 20.48
CA LYS A 277 -7.66 -1.19 20.22
C LYS A 277 -7.47 -2.00 18.96
N ILE A 278 -6.36 -1.74 18.27
CA ILE A 278 -5.86 -2.58 17.20
C ILE A 278 -4.71 -3.41 17.76
N SER A 279 -4.77 -4.73 17.53
CA SER A 279 -3.74 -5.66 17.99
C SER A 279 -2.59 -5.83 16.98
N THR A 280 -2.81 -5.48 15.72
CA THR A 280 -1.81 -5.69 14.67
C THR A 280 -0.71 -4.64 14.76
N PRO A 281 0.56 -5.06 14.71
CA PRO A 281 1.67 -4.13 14.70
C PRO A 281 1.69 -3.30 13.42
N PHE A 282 1.87 -2.00 13.59
CA PHE A 282 2.22 -1.09 12.50
C PHE A 282 3.19 -0.03 13.02
N VAL A 283 3.91 0.58 12.10
CA VAL A 283 4.89 1.62 12.39
C VAL A 283 4.41 2.95 11.84
N TYR A 284 4.47 3.98 12.65
CA TYR A 284 4.24 5.35 12.21
C TYR A 284 5.58 6.06 12.00
N TYR A 285 5.76 6.57 10.81
CA TYR A 285 6.90 7.40 10.43
C TYR A 285 6.45 8.87 10.39
N ASN A 286 6.80 9.63 11.44
CA ASN A 286 6.39 11.02 11.58
C ASN A 286 6.88 11.89 10.43
N ASP A 287 8.13 11.73 10.01
CA ASP A 287 8.75 12.54 8.97
C ASP A 287 8.08 12.33 7.58
N SER A 288 7.52 11.16 7.34
CA SER A 288 6.81 10.83 6.11
C SER A 288 5.30 10.84 6.24
N ARG A 289 4.76 11.06 7.45
CA ARG A 289 3.33 10.99 7.77
C ARG A 289 2.69 9.68 7.29
N SER A 290 3.44 8.59 7.43
CA SER A 290 3.07 7.28 6.91
C SER A 290 2.79 6.29 8.03
N LEU A 291 1.68 5.56 7.92
CA LEU A 291 1.37 4.40 8.75
C LEU A 291 1.57 3.15 7.90
N LEU A 292 2.51 2.31 8.31
CA LEU A 292 2.87 1.09 7.58
C LEU A 292 2.55 -0.14 8.41
N VAL A 293 1.67 -0.98 7.88
CA VAL A 293 1.26 -2.26 8.47
C VAL A 293 2.24 -3.35 8.04
N SER A 294 2.62 -4.23 8.96
CA SER A 294 3.55 -5.33 8.69
C SER A 294 2.96 -6.36 7.73
N ASN A 295 3.82 -6.97 6.94
CA ASN A 295 3.48 -8.11 6.08
C ASN A 295 3.67 -9.45 6.83
N THR A 296 2.98 -10.50 6.40
CA THR A 296 3.08 -11.84 6.99
C THR A 296 3.08 -12.90 5.88
N ALA A 297 3.98 -13.87 5.97
CA ALA A 297 4.01 -15.02 5.08
C ALA A 297 2.90 -16.01 5.42
N ILE A 298 2.16 -16.44 4.42
CA ILE A 298 1.02 -17.36 4.53
C ILE A 298 1.26 -18.57 3.63
N ASN A 299 1.06 -19.76 4.19
CA ASN A 299 1.10 -21.05 3.50
C ASN A 299 -0.07 -21.92 3.97
N LYS A 300 -0.09 -23.20 3.54
CA LYS A 300 -1.17 -24.13 3.94
C LYS A 300 -1.28 -24.37 5.44
N ASP A 301 -0.17 -24.21 6.19
CA ASP A 301 -0.12 -24.57 7.60
C ASP A 301 -0.75 -23.47 8.48
N ASN A 302 -0.67 -22.20 8.04
CA ASN A 302 -1.21 -21.06 8.79
C ASN A 302 -2.39 -20.34 8.08
N TRP A 303 -2.83 -20.79 6.90
CA TRP A 303 -3.95 -20.19 6.17
C TRP A 303 -5.22 -20.11 7.01
N ASN A 304 -5.61 -21.23 7.66
CA ASN A 304 -6.84 -21.26 8.45
C ASN A 304 -6.79 -20.30 9.65
N GLU A 305 -5.65 -20.22 10.33
CA GLU A 305 -5.45 -19.27 11.43
C GLU A 305 -5.54 -17.82 10.91
N TYR A 306 -4.90 -17.53 9.79
CA TYR A 306 -4.99 -16.21 9.16
C TYR A 306 -6.43 -15.81 8.84
N MET A 307 -7.21 -16.71 8.21
CA MET A 307 -8.61 -16.45 7.85
C MET A 307 -9.52 -16.32 9.08
N GLN A 308 -9.27 -17.10 10.15
CA GLN A 308 -10.02 -16.99 11.41
C GLN A 308 -9.72 -15.68 12.15
N ASN A 309 -8.54 -15.10 11.94
CA ASN A 309 -8.15 -13.83 12.54
C ASN A 309 -8.62 -12.61 11.75
N ALA A 310 -9.16 -12.79 10.55
CA ALA A 310 -9.84 -11.72 9.82
C ALA A 310 -11.07 -11.26 10.62
N HIS A 311 -11.23 -9.94 10.78
CA HIS A 311 -12.28 -9.29 11.59
C HIS A 311 -12.27 -9.63 13.09
N ASN A 312 -11.14 -10.08 13.62
CA ASN A 312 -11.03 -10.50 15.03
C ASN A 312 -10.81 -9.34 16.01
N SER A 313 -10.63 -8.12 15.53
CA SER A 313 -10.52 -6.94 16.37
C SER A 313 -11.88 -6.64 17.02
N GLN A 314 -11.93 -6.73 18.34
CA GLN A 314 -13.16 -6.43 19.11
C GLN A 314 -13.32 -4.92 19.20
N ILE A 315 -14.21 -4.38 18.37
CA ILE A 315 -14.51 -2.95 18.32
C ILE A 315 -15.87 -2.69 18.99
N SER A 316 -15.84 -1.91 20.06
CA SER A 316 -17.06 -1.41 20.69
C SER A 316 -17.71 -0.34 19.82
N LYS A 317 -19.04 -0.39 19.73
CA LYS A 317 -19.80 0.56 18.92
C LYS A 317 -19.63 1.99 19.44
N VAL A 318 -19.20 2.90 18.55
CA VAL A 318 -19.00 4.32 18.85
C VAL A 318 -20.33 5.06 18.81
N GLN A 319 -20.60 5.88 19.84
CA GLN A 319 -21.84 6.65 19.99
C GLN A 319 -21.70 8.15 19.61
N SER A 320 -20.56 8.53 19.03
CA SER A 320 -20.34 9.94 18.61
C SER A 320 -21.08 10.29 17.32
N SER A 321 -20.97 11.55 16.89
CA SER A 321 -21.55 12.04 15.64
C SER A 321 -21.14 11.16 14.46
N ARG A 322 -22.07 10.93 13.53
CA ARG A 322 -21.80 10.21 12.29
C ARG A 322 -20.76 10.96 11.46
N VAL A 323 -19.78 10.23 10.93
CA VAL A 323 -18.78 10.73 10.00
C VAL A 323 -19.08 10.20 8.60
N LYS A 324 -19.00 11.05 7.60
CA LYS A 324 -19.18 10.70 6.18
C LYS A 324 -17.84 10.63 5.49
N LEU A 325 -17.45 9.45 5.04
CA LEU A 325 -16.20 9.19 4.35
C LEU A 325 -16.44 8.92 2.86
N LEU A 326 -15.76 9.65 1.98
CA LEU A 326 -15.64 9.30 0.56
C LEU A 326 -14.38 8.48 0.36
N LEU A 327 -14.53 7.23 -0.08
CA LEU A 327 -13.46 6.30 -0.34
C LEU A 327 -13.39 5.97 -1.84
N SER A 328 -12.26 6.26 -2.48
CA SER A 328 -12.05 5.92 -3.89
C SER A 328 -11.28 4.61 -4.03
N VAL A 329 -11.73 3.74 -4.94
CA VAL A 329 -11.06 2.51 -5.36
C VAL A 329 -10.64 2.69 -6.81
N TYR A 330 -9.36 2.53 -7.11
CA TYR A 330 -8.81 2.84 -8.43
C TYR A 330 -9.34 1.97 -9.56
N ASN A 331 -9.77 0.76 -9.26
CA ASN A 331 -10.28 -0.20 -10.25
C ASN A 331 -11.33 -1.11 -9.61
N SER A 332 -12.53 -1.16 -10.19
CA SER A 332 -13.63 -2.02 -9.72
C SER A 332 -13.35 -3.53 -9.81
N ASN A 333 -12.37 -3.93 -10.61
CA ASN A 333 -12.00 -5.34 -10.83
C ASN A 333 -10.73 -5.77 -10.09
N ASN A 334 -10.27 -5.01 -9.09
CA ASN A 334 -9.09 -5.37 -8.32
C ASN A 334 -9.45 -6.33 -7.19
N ASP A 335 -8.98 -7.57 -7.27
CA ASP A 335 -9.28 -8.64 -6.29
C ASP A 335 -8.78 -8.28 -4.89
N PHE A 336 -7.56 -7.76 -4.74
CA PHE A 336 -6.99 -7.38 -3.45
C PHE A 336 -7.90 -6.41 -2.68
N LEU A 337 -8.38 -5.34 -3.33
CA LEU A 337 -9.26 -4.38 -2.69
C LEU A 337 -10.66 -4.95 -2.45
N ASN A 338 -11.24 -5.62 -3.44
CA ASN A 338 -12.63 -6.06 -3.38
C ASN A 338 -12.83 -7.30 -2.48
N GLN A 339 -11.86 -8.21 -2.42
CA GLN A 339 -11.99 -9.43 -1.63
C GLN A 339 -11.49 -9.27 -0.19
N ASN A 340 -10.54 -8.36 0.07
CA ASN A 340 -9.91 -8.23 1.37
C ASN A 340 -10.19 -6.88 2.05
N PHE A 341 -9.88 -5.76 1.39
CA PHE A 341 -9.93 -4.44 2.03
C PHE A 341 -11.37 -3.91 2.21
N ILE A 342 -12.17 -3.94 1.15
CA ILE A 342 -13.56 -3.42 1.19
C ILE A 342 -14.46 -4.21 2.16
N PRO A 343 -14.39 -5.55 2.24
CA PRO A 343 -15.13 -6.29 3.26
C PRO A 343 -14.81 -5.83 4.69
N SER A 344 -13.54 -5.57 5.02
CA SER A 344 -13.13 -5.05 6.33
C SER A 344 -13.63 -3.63 6.57
N ILE A 345 -13.58 -2.74 5.57
CA ILE A 345 -14.20 -1.41 5.65
C ILE A 345 -15.69 -1.53 5.98
N ASN A 346 -16.43 -2.37 5.25
CA ASN A 346 -17.86 -2.55 5.44
C ASN A 346 -18.21 -3.14 6.82
N TYR A 347 -17.32 -3.99 7.36
CA TYR A 347 -17.49 -4.58 8.69
C TYR A 347 -17.27 -3.56 9.81
N TYR A 348 -16.18 -2.80 9.78
CA TYR A 348 -15.77 -1.92 10.87
C TYR A 348 -16.43 -0.53 10.83
N ALA A 349 -16.71 0.02 9.66
CA ALA A 349 -17.22 1.38 9.53
C ALA A 349 -18.52 1.63 10.31
N PRO A 350 -19.53 0.74 10.28
CA PRO A 350 -20.74 0.90 11.08
C PRO A 350 -20.49 0.88 12.60
N LEU A 351 -19.49 0.10 13.07
CA LEU A 351 -19.12 0.04 14.47
C LEU A 351 -18.50 1.36 14.94
N LEU A 352 -17.76 2.03 14.07
CA LEU A 352 -17.13 3.32 14.32
C LEU A 352 -18.03 4.52 13.99
N ASN A 353 -19.31 4.28 13.66
CA ASN A 353 -20.27 5.29 13.22
C ASN A 353 -19.75 6.11 12.04
N ILE A 354 -19.15 5.46 11.07
CA ILE A 354 -18.67 6.03 9.81
C ILE A 354 -19.56 5.54 8.66
N ASP A 355 -20.08 6.49 7.89
CA ASP A 355 -20.87 6.26 6.69
C ASP A 355 -19.95 6.35 5.48
N VAL A 356 -19.67 5.22 4.82
CA VAL A 356 -18.70 5.16 3.73
C VAL A 356 -19.41 5.16 2.38
N THR A 357 -19.12 6.16 1.55
CA THR A 357 -19.48 6.15 0.13
C THR A 357 -18.26 5.69 -0.67
N ILE A 358 -18.40 4.58 -1.38
CA ILE A 358 -17.32 4.03 -2.20
C ILE A 358 -17.55 4.43 -3.66
N ILE A 359 -16.53 5.04 -4.29
CA ILE A 359 -16.50 5.30 -5.73
C ILE A 359 -15.43 4.42 -6.39
N TYR A 360 -15.78 3.82 -7.51
CA TYR A 360 -14.89 2.93 -8.26
C TYR A 360 -14.45 3.59 -9.56
N GLY A 361 -13.14 3.58 -9.83
CA GLY A 361 -12.58 3.89 -11.13
C GLY A 361 -12.81 2.75 -12.13
N ASP A 362 -12.70 3.06 -13.40
CA ASP A 362 -12.86 2.11 -14.50
C ASP A 362 -11.54 1.91 -15.22
N GLY A 363 -11.10 0.67 -15.41
CA GLY A 363 -9.98 0.30 -16.27
C GLY A 363 -8.64 0.94 -15.92
N GLN A 364 -8.33 1.12 -14.65
CA GLN A 364 -7.10 1.82 -14.20
C GLN A 364 -6.97 3.24 -14.80
N ASN A 365 -8.07 3.96 -14.90
CA ASN A 365 -8.11 5.30 -15.48
C ASN A 365 -8.33 6.36 -14.40
N GLU A 366 -7.33 7.22 -14.18
CA GLU A 366 -7.39 8.29 -13.18
C GLU A 366 -8.53 9.28 -13.45
N SER A 367 -8.79 9.61 -14.71
CA SER A 367 -9.91 10.51 -15.09
C SER A 367 -11.27 9.92 -14.71
N SER A 368 -11.44 8.60 -14.78
CA SER A 368 -12.65 7.93 -14.32
C SER A 368 -12.84 8.09 -12.80
N CYS A 369 -11.79 7.90 -12.00
CA CYS A 369 -11.83 8.15 -10.55
C CYS A 369 -12.18 9.61 -10.25
N LEU A 370 -11.49 10.54 -10.90
CA LEU A 370 -11.67 11.99 -10.68
C LEU A 370 -13.07 12.48 -11.10
N SER A 371 -13.66 11.93 -12.16
CA SER A 371 -15.02 12.30 -12.58
C SER A 371 -16.09 11.93 -11.56
N LYS A 372 -15.84 10.88 -10.76
CA LYS A 372 -16.74 10.40 -9.70
C LYS A 372 -16.42 11.05 -8.34
N PHE A 373 -15.28 11.72 -8.21
CA PHE A 373 -14.85 12.42 -6.99
C PHE A 373 -15.53 13.80 -6.95
N THR A 374 -16.82 13.82 -6.54
CA THR A 374 -17.73 14.98 -6.58
C THR A 374 -18.48 15.13 -5.28
N ASN A 375 -19.26 16.22 -5.14
CA ASN A 375 -20.03 16.56 -3.94
C ASN A 375 -19.15 16.60 -2.67
N LEU A 376 -17.95 17.13 -2.80
CA LEU A 376 -16.91 17.05 -1.77
C LEU A 376 -17.30 17.74 -0.45
N ASP A 377 -18.15 18.75 -0.49
CA ASP A 377 -18.65 19.45 0.71
C ASP A 377 -19.50 18.55 1.61
N TYR A 378 -20.13 17.53 1.04
CA TYR A 378 -20.99 16.58 1.76
C TYR A 378 -20.20 15.66 2.71
N TYR A 379 -18.93 15.40 2.42
CA TYR A 379 -18.11 14.45 3.17
C TYR A 379 -17.24 15.15 4.23
N ASP A 380 -17.00 14.47 5.33
CA ASP A 380 -16.17 14.95 6.44
C ASP A 380 -14.69 14.52 6.27
N ALA A 381 -14.44 13.48 5.48
CA ALA A 381 -13.11 12.93 5.22
C ALA A 381 -13.01 12.24 3.85
N TYR A 382 -11.78 12.04 3.38
CA TYR A 382 -11.48 11.40 2.09
C TYR A 382 -10.42 10.32 2.25
N ALA A 383 -10.61 9.19 1.56
CA ALA A 383 -9.63 8.14 1.42
C ALA A 383 -9.41 7.86 -0.07
N ILE A 384 -8.19 8.02 -0.56
CA ILE A 384 -7.85 7.97 -1.98
C ILE A 384 -6.89 6.82 -2.27
N ASN A 385 -7.34 5.91 -3.14
CA ASN A 385 -6.50 4.91 -3.77
C ASN A 385 -6.11 5.39 -5.18
N LEU A 386 -4.85 5.74 -5.37
CA LEU A 386 -4.35 6.30 -6.62
C LEU A 386 -4.33 5.26 -7.76
N VAL A 387 -4.66 5.65 -8.98
CA VAL A 387 -4.37 4.82 -10.17
C VAL A 387 -2.87 4.87 -10.46
N LYS A 388 -2.33 6.07 -10.59
CA LYS A 388 -0.88 6.30 -10.72
C LYS A 388 -0.36 7.01 -9.49
N THR A 389 0.71 6.48 -8.93
CA THR A 389 1.28 6.98 -7.67
C THR A 389 1.71 8.46 -7.71
N ASN A 390 2.03 8.98 -8.89
CA ASN A 390 2.42 10.38 -9.09
C ASN A 390 1.25 11.36 -9.34
N ASN A 391 0.01 10.90 -9.22
CA ASN A 391 -1.18 11.71 -9.52
C ASN A 391 -1.91 12.25 -8.26
N ALA A 392 -1.29 12.17 -7.09
CA ALA A 392 -1.88 12.67 -5.84
C ALA A 392 -2.33 14.15 -5.93
N HIS A 393 -1.55 14.97 -6.65
CA HIS A 393 -1.84 16.38 -6.87
C HIS A 393 -3.19 16.64 -7.57
N LEU A 394 -3.68 15.72 -8.38
CA LEU A 394 -4.97 15.88 -9.06
C LEU A 394 -6.13 15.88 -8.05
N TYR A 395 -6.06 15.06 -7.01
CA TYR A 395 -7.05 15.00 -5.95
C TYR A 395 -6.95 16.19 -5.00
N THR A 396 -5.74 16.57 -4.59
CA THR A 396 -5.56 17.75 -3.73
C THR A 396 -5.98 19.04 -4.43
N ASN A 397 -5.71 19.19 -5.73
CA ASN A 397 -6.21 20.31 -6.51
C ASN A 397 -7.74 20.33 -6.57
N LYS A 398 -8.37 19.18 -6.79
CA LYS A 398 -9.83 19.10 -6.83
C LYS A 398 -10.47 19.39 -5.47
N LEU A 399 -9.83 19.04 -4.36
CA LEU A 399 -10.24 19.40 -3.01
C LEU A 399 -10.07 20.90 -2.72
N ASN A 400 -9.21 21.59 -3.46
CA ASN A 400 -9.00 23.05 -3.38
C ASN A 400 -10.00 23.85 -4.25
N GLU A 401 -10.70 23.20 -5.18
CA GLU A 401 -11.74 23.84 -5.99
C GLU A 401 -12.96 24.17 -5.13
N LYS A 402 -13.64 25.29 -5.47
CA LYS A 402 -14.85 25.77 -4.75
C LYS A 402 -16.11 25.08 -5.26
#